data_eeff822f7f61f4edcd4bf78fdf89861c
#
_entry.id   eeff822f7f61f4edcd4bf78fdf89861c
#
_cell.length_a   1.000
_cell.length_b   1.000
_cell.length_c   1.000
_cell.angle_alpha   90.00
_cell.angle_beta   90.00
_cell.angle_gamma   90.00
#
_symmetry.space_group_name_H-M   'P 1'
#
loop_
_entity.id
_entity.type
_entity.pdbx_description
1 polymer ?
#
loop_
_entity_poly.entity_id
_entity_poly.type
_entity_poly.pdbx_seq_one_letter_code
_entity_poly.pdbx_strand_id
1 'polypeptide(L)'
;MLATRTIFSLLSLLPVRGQVVLDRRTMGRAMALAPLVGLALGSITALVVLSFRIFTKTPGAPPGTPAQNLFPAVMGIATLALLTRGLHLDGLADVADGLGAGRERALAAMRDSRLGAFGALALIFVVLIQVGALSLTISEHRGSLSILVASMTGRLAATLACTAGTPPAHPNGLGALVAGSVRPRQAACSVVAVVAVAAVGGLLDVDGGDTGRAVRAVIAVAVGTATGWLLRRYLIGYLGGVTGDVLGSLVEVTAAVTLVFMALDVPYGVKHRLGIL
;
A
#
# COMPACT_ATOMS: atom_id res chain seq x y z
N MET A 1 -13.01 19.53 -1.85
CA MET A 1 -11.93 20.16 -1.06
C MET A 1 -11.88 19.63 0.39
N LEU A 2 -13.00 19.62 1.16
CA LEU A 2 -12.97 19.17 2.56
C LEU A 2 -12.52 17.71 2.72
N ALA A 3 -13.12 16.76 2.00
CA ALA A 3 -12.75 15.33 2.04
C ALA A 3 -11.28 15.08 1.68
N THR A 4 -10.75 15.79 0.68
CA THR A 4 -9.33 15.70 0.29
C THR A 4 -8.43 16.16 1.43
N ARG A 5 -8.75 17.27 2.08
CA ARG A 5 -8.00 17.77 3.25
C ARG A 5 -8.02 16.74 4.38
N THR A 6 -9.22 16.23 4.70
CA THR A 6 -9.39 15.22 5.76
C THR A 6 -8.54 13.98 5.53
N ILE A 7 -8.52 13.42 4.31
CA ILE A 7 -7.76 12.20 4.06
C ILE A 7 -6.24 12.41 4.08
N PHE A 8 -5.75 13.52 3.52
CA PHE A 8 -4.32 13.84 3.58
C PHE A 8 -3.84 14.10 5.01
N SER A 9 -4.62 14.84 5.81
CA SER A 9 -4.30 15.06 7.23
C SER A 9 -4.33 13.76 8.06
N LEU A 10 -5.19 12.81 7.69
CA LEU A 10 -5.33 11.55 8.40
C LEU A 10 -4.21 10.55 8.05
N LEU A 11 -3.86 10.43 6.77
CA LEU A 11 -2.98 9.38 6.25
C LEU A 11 -1.56 9.86 5.89
N SER A 12 -1.22 11.12 6.13
CA SER A 12 0.10 11.63 5.77
C SER A 12 0.57 12.77 6.67
N LEU A 13 1.90 13.01 6.63
CA LEU A 13 2.55 14.19 7.22
C LEU A 13 2.43 15.45 6.36
N LEU A 14 1.86 15.36 5.16
CA LEU A 14 1.77 16.50 4.27
C LEU A 14 0.95 17.62 4.91
N PRO A 15 1.47 18.84 4.97
CA PRO A 15 0.81 19.95 5.64
C PRO A 15 -0.46 20.35 4.89
N VAL A 16 -1.61 20.11 5.49
CA VAL A 16 -2.91 20.50 4.94
C VAL A 16 -3.50 21.60 5.81
N ARG A 17 -3.62 22.81 5.24
CA ARG A 17 -4.21 23.95 5.96
C ARG A 17 -5.73 23.88 5.92
N GLY A 18 -6.39 24.11 7.07
CA GLY A 18 -7.84 24.21 7.19
C GLY A 18 -8.45 23.23 8.20
N GLN A 19 -9.75 23.35 8.44
CA GLN A 19 -10.47 22.50 9.39
C GLN A 19 -10.62 21.08 8.85
N VAL A 20 -10.41 20.10 9.73
CA VAL A 20 -10.70 18.68 9.49
C VAL A 20 -12.06 18.40 10.10
N VAL A 21 -12.98 17.87 9.31
CA VAL A 21 -14.33 17.52 9.77
C VAL A 21 -14.46 16.01 9.82
N LEU A 22 -14.75 15.49 11.01
CA LEU A 22 -14.85 14.06 11.31
C LEU A 22 -16.30 13.57 11.33
N ASP A 23 -17.13 14.02 10.39
CA ASP A 23 -18.46 13.44 10.19
C ASP A 23 -18.43 12.24 9.24
N ARG A 24 -19.37 11.29 9.41
CA ARG A 24 -19.43 10.03 8.66
C ARG A 24 -19.51 10.25 7.14
N ARG A 25 -20.20 11.29 6.68
CA ARG A 25 -20.35 11.58 5.24
C ARG A 25 -19.05 12.08 4.62
N THR A 26 -18.36 12.98 5.31
CA THR A 26 -17.05 13.50 4.90
C THR A 26 -16.00 12.39 4.96
N MET A 27 -16.01 11.57 6.03
CA MET A 27 -15.10 10.43 6.16
C MET A 27 -15.27 9.39 5.04
N GLY A 28 -16.51 9.08 4.64
CA GLY A 28 -16.74 8.18 3.51
C GLY A 28 -16.20 8.72 2.18
N ARG A 29 -16.35 10.02 1.92
CA ARG A 29 -15.75 10.68 0.75
C ARG A 29 -14.23 10.75 0.86
N ALA A 30 -13.71 10.98 2.06
CA ALA A 30 -12.28 11.01 2.34
C ALA A 30 -11.65 9.64 2.08
N MET A 31 -12.21 8.56 2.64
CA MET A 31 -11.72 7.20 2.41
C MET A 31 -11.79 6.78 0.94
N ALA A 32 -12.78 7.23 0.17
CA ALA A 32 -12.83 6.99 -1.27
C ALA A 32 -11.68 7.68 -2.02
N LEU A 33 -11.09 8.73 -1.46
CA LEU A 33 -9.95 9.45 -2.01
C LEU A 33 -8.59 8.96 -1.46
N ALA A 34 -8.56 7.92 -0.62
CA ALA A 34 -7.31 7.41 -0.06
C ALA A 34 -6.29 6.98 -1.15
N PRO A 35 -6.66 6.39 -2.32
CA PRO A 35 -5.70 6.13 -3.38
C PRO A 35 -5.00 7.38 -3.92
N LEU A 36 -5.62 8.57 -3.83
CA LEU A 36 -4.98 9.84 -4.19
C LEU A 36 -3.83 10.21 -3.25
N VAL A 37 -3.97 9.88 -1.97
CA VAL A 37 -2.86 9.98 -1.01
C VAL A 37 -1.75 9.01 -1.42
N GLY A 38 -2.12 7.78 -1.81
CA GLY A 38 -1.19 6.79 -2.35
C GLY A 38 -0.45 7.30 -3.59
N LEU A 39 -1.14 7.97 -4.51
CA LEU A 39 -0.54 8.62 -5.68
C LEU A 39 0.50 9.67 -5.26
N ALA A 40 0.12 10.59 -4.38
CA ALA A 40 1.02 11.66 -3.94
C ALA A 40 2.25 11.12 -3.21
N LEU A 41 2.05 10.25 -2.21
CA LEU A 41 3.15 9.65 -1.44
C LEU A 41 4.01 8.74 -2.31
N GLY A 42 3.40 7.94 -3.18
CA GLY A 42 4.09 7.08 -4.14
C GLY A 42 4.94 7.88 -5.11
N SER A 43 4.43 9.02 -5.61
CA SER A 43 5.20 9.92 -6.50
C SER A 43 6.41 10.54 -5.79
N ILE A 44 6.23 11.04 -4.55
CA ILE A 44 7.34 11.57 -3.75
C ILE A 44 8.39 10.47 -3.54
N THR A 45 7.95 9.28 -3.16
CA THR A 45 8.84 8.13 -2.95
C THR A 45 9.54 7.70 -4.23
N ALA A 46 8.85 7.69 -5.36
CA ALA A 46 9.44 7.38 -6.67
C ALA A 46 10.55 8.37 -7.03
N LEU A 47 10.35 9.66 -6.75
CA LEU A 47 11.39 10.68 -6.94
C LEU A 47 12.60 10.44 -6.03
N VAL A 48 12.37 10.05 -4.77
CA VAL A 48 13.46 9.71 -3.83
C VAL A 48 14.23 8.49 -4.34
N VAL A 49 13.54 7.42 -4.74
CA VAL A 49 14.16 6.20 -5.31
C VAL A 49 14.98 6.56 -6.54
N LEU A 50 14.44 7.35 -7.47
CA LEU A 50 15.12 7.78 -8.67
C LEU A 50 16.37 8.62 -8.35
N SER A 51 16.27 9.55 -7.42
CA SER A 51 17.38 10.40 -6.99
C SER A 51 18.52 9.54 -6.44
N PHE A 52 18.25 8.64 -5.47
CA PHE A 52 19.27 7.78 -4.91
C PHE A 52 19.86 6.82 -5.96
N ARG A 53 19.06 6.30 -6.88
CA ARG A 53 19.53 5.47 -7.99
C ARG A 53 20.53 6.22 -8.88
N ILE A 54 20.33 7.50 -9.12
CA ILE A 54 21.27 8.33 -9.90
C ILE A 54 22.56 8.57 -9.12
N PHE A 55 22.47 8.92 -7.83
CA PHE A 55 23.64 9.25 -7.00
C PHE A 55 24.43 8.02 -6.54
N THR A 56 23.86 6.83 -6.52
CA THR A 56 24.57 5.59 -6.14
C THR A 56 25.24 4.87 -7.32
N LYS A 57 25.14 5.42 -8.53
CA LYS A 57 25.88 4.89 -9.70
C LYS A 57 27.38 5.09 -9.47
N THR A 58 28.11 4.00 -9.20
CA THR A 58 29.56 4.02 -9.09
C THR A 58 30.16 3.87 -10.48
N PRO A 59 31.00 4.81 -10.96
CA PRO A 59 31.71 4.66 -12.23
C PRO A 59 32.52 3.35 -12.25
N GLY A 60 32.31 2.52 -13.29
CA GLY A 60 33.03 1.26 -13.44
C GLY A 60 32.46 0.05 -12.66
N ALA A 61 31.47 0.22 -11.81
CA ALA A 61 30.76 -0.92 -11.23
C ALA A 61 29.78 -1.54 -12.23
N PRO A 62 29.65 -2.88 -12.27
CA PRO A 62 28.64 -3.53 -13.11
C PRO A 62 27.25 -2.98 -12.80
N PRO A 63 26.40 -2.69 -13.81
CA PRO A 63 25.04 -2.28 -13.58
C PRO A 63 24.28 -3.34 -12.77
N GLY A 64 23.43 -2.90 -11.84
CA GLY A 64 22.56 -3.81 -11.06
C GLY A 64 23.21 -4.48 -9.86
N THR A 65 24.33 -3.94 -9.34
CA THR A 65 24.87 -4.45 -8.07
C THR A 65 23.86 -4.29 -6.94
N PRO A 66 23.81 -5.24 -5.97
CA PRO A 66 22.89 -5.15 -4.83
C PRO A 66 22.94 -3.79 -4.09
N ALA A 67 24.14 -3.21 -3.96
CA ALA A 67 24.32 -1.91 -3.32
C ALA A 67 23.63 -0.76 -4.08
N GLN A 68 23.61 -0.84 -5.43
CA GLN A 68 22.99 0.20 -6.26
C GLN A 68 21.47 0.16 -6.26
N ASN A 69 20.85 -0.99 -5.95
CA ASN A 69 19.41 -1.16 -5.95
C ASN A 69 18.82 -1.25 -4.54
N LEU A 70 19.55 -1.88 -3.61
CA LEU A 70 19.08 -2.07 -2.24
C LEU A 70 18.98 -0.74 -1.48
N PHE A 71 19.99 0.12 -1.58
CA PHE A 71 19.98 1.39 -0.86
C PHE A 71 18.84 2.31 -1.31
N PRO A 72 18.60 2.57 -2.60
CA PRO A 72 17.41 3.29 -3.05
C PRO A 72 16.09 2.64 -2.61
N ALA A 73 16.01 1.30 -2.56
CA ALA A 73 14.83 0.60 -2.10
C ALA A 73 14.57 0.85 -0.60
N VAL A 74 15.61 0.76 0.24
CA VAL A 74 15.53 1.07 1.66
C VAL A 74 15.06 2.52 1.87
N MET A 75 15.67 3.48 1.15
CA MET A 75 15.29 4.89 1.24
C MET A 75 13.86 5.13 0.78
N GLY A 76 13.39 4.41 -0.23
CA GLY A 76 12.00 4.46 -0.68
C GLY A 76 11.01 3.99 0.40
N ILE A 77 11.22 2.81 0.97
CA ILE A 77 10.33 2.27 2.01
C ILE A 77 10.39 3.13 3.29
N ALA A 78 11.59 3.58 3.69
CA ALA A 78 11.74 4.51 4.81
C ALA A 78 11.00 5.84 4.57
N THR A 79 11.04 6.37 3.35
CA THR A 79 10.30 7.58 2.98
C THR A 79 8.79 7.39 3.14
N LEU A 80 8.21 6.27 2.68
CA LEU A 80 6.79 5.98 2.88
C LEU A 80 6.44 5.87 4.37
N ALA A 81 7.26 5.17 5.15
CA ALA A 81 7.06 5.05 6.59
C ALA A 81 7.08 6.41 7.28
N LEU A 82 8.05 7.26 6.96
CA LEU A 82 8.16 8.62 7.51
C LEU A 82 6.98 9.50 7.10
N LEU A 83 6.62 9.52 5.82
CA LEU A 83 5.51 10.33 5.30
C LEU A 83 4.14 9.94 5.89
N THR A 84 4.00 8.71 6.38
CA THR A 84 2.80 8.23 7.07
C THR A 84 2.94 8.19 8.59
N ARG A 85 4.04 8.66 9.15
CA ARG A 85 4.36 8.55 10.60
C ARG A 85 4.34 7.11 11.12
N GLY A 86 4.63 6.14 10.27
CA GLY A 86 4.53 4.72 10.62
C GLY A 86 3.11 4.20 10.86
N LEU A 87 2.06 5.01 10.67
CA LEU A 87 0.68 4.69 11.02
C LEU A 87 0.21 3.32 10.49
N HIS A 88 0.57 2.99 9.25
CA HIS A 88 0.15 1.72 8.66
C HIS A 88 0.97 0.53 9.18
N LEU A 89 2.26 0.74 9.42
CA LEU A 89 3.15 -0.26 10.02
C LEU A 89 2.73 -0.56 11.46
N ASP A 90 2.38 0.47 12.24
CA ASP A 90 1.83 0.35 13.58
C ASP A 90 0.56 -0.53 13.58
N GLY A 91 -0.41 -0.20 12.71
CA GLY A 91 -1.61 -1.03 12.56
C GLY A 91 -1.34 -2.47 12.11
N LEU A 92 -0.28 -2.70 11.31
CA LEU A 92 0.14 -4.06 10.97
C LEU A 92 0.66 -4.82 12.19
N ALA A 93 1.48 -4.18 13.01
CA ALA A 93 2.02 -4.76 14.23
C ALA A 93 0.90 -5.11 15.22
N ASP A 94 -0.01 -4.17 15.47
CA ASP A 94 -1.14 -4.36 16.38
C ASP A 94 -2.04 -5.52 15.96
N VAL A 95 -2.36 -5.60 14.66
CA VAL A 95 -3.16 -6.72 14.13
C VAL A 95 -2.41 -8.05 14.28
N ALA A 96 -1.11 -8.09 14.02
CA ALA A 96 -0.31 -9.30 14.18
C ALA A 96 -0.26 -9.76 15.65
N ASP A 97 -0.05 -8.85 16.58
CA ASP A 97 -0.07 -9.15 18.02
C ASP A 97 -1.47 -9.56 18.48
N GLY A 98 -2.52 -8.91 17.96
CA GLY A 98 -3.90 -9.32 18.19
C GLY A 98 -4.20 -10.74 17.72
N LEU A 99 -3.73 -11.13 16.55
CA LEU A 99 -3.87 -12.50 16.04
C LEU A 99 -3.10 -13.50 16.90
N GLY A 100 -1.88 -13.14 17.34
CA GLY A 100 -1.05 -13.96 18.22
C GLY A 100 -1.62 -14.16 19.62
N ALA A 101 -2.38 -13.19 20.14
CA ALA A 101 -3.01 -13.27 21.46
C ALA A 101 -4.25 -14.20 21.52
N GLY A 102 -4.76 -14.62 20.36
CA GLY A 102 -5.98 -15.41 20.24
C GLY A 102 -7.24 -14.54 20.26
N ARG A 103 -8.32 -15.07 19.65
CA ARG A 103 -9.54 -14.32 19.31
C ARG A 103 -10.16 -13.53 20.47
N GLU A 104 -10.22 -14.13 21.65
CA GLU A 104 -10.86 -13.52 22.83
C GLU A 104 -10.08 -12.29 23.34
N ARG A 105 -8.77 -12.29 23.19
CA ARG A 105 -7.88 -11.23 23.68
C ARG A 105 -7.38 -10.31 22.57
N ALA A 106 -7.72 -10.58 21.30
CA ALA A 106 -7.18 -9.87 20.15
C ALA A 106 -7.35 -8.35 20.24
N LEU A 107 -8.58 -7.86 20.47
CA LEU A 107 -8.84 -6.42 20.56
C LEU A 107 -8.21 -5.76 21.81
N ALA A 108 -7.95 -6.52 22.86
CA ALA A 108 -7.25 -6.02 24.04
C ALA A 108 -5.74 -5.92 23.77
N ALA A 109 -5.15 -6.94 23.11
CA ALA A 109 -3.75 -6.93 22.71
C ALA A 109 -3.43 -5.79 21.73
N MET A 110 -4.29 -5.52 20.75
CA MET A 110 -4.17 -4.39 19.80
C MET A 110 -4.21 -3.01 20.47
N ARG A 111 -4.63 -2.90 21.73
CA ARG A 111 -4.63 -1.64 22.49
C ARG A 111 -3.44 -1.51 23.44
N ASP A 112 -2.67 -2.55 23.60
CA ASP A 112 -1.44 -2.50 24.40
C ASP A 112 -0.38 -1.72 23.59
N SER A 113 0.17 -0.67 24.17
CA SER A 113 1.20 0.15 23.53
C SER A 113 2.55 -0.55 23.40
N ARG A 114 2.69 -1.77 23.93
CA ARG A 114 3.92 -2.56 23.86
C ARG A 114 3.92 -3.43 22.62
N LEU A 115 4.97 -3.33 21.83
CA LEU A 115 5.18 -4.19 20.68
C LEU A 115 5.41 -5.64 21.15
N GLY A 116 4.57 -6.55 20.68
CA GLY A 116 4.71 -7.98 20.93
C GLY A 116 5.60 -8.68 19.90
N ALA A 117 5.85 -9.97 20.14
CA ALA A 117 6.72 -10.76 19.26
C ALA A 117 6.12 -10.94 17.84
N PHE A 118 4.82 -11.12 17.72
CA PHE A 118 4.16 -11.28 16.44
C PHE A 118 4.16 -9.98 15.63
N GLY A 119 3.92 -8.84 16.29
CA GLY A 119 4.03 -7.51 15.67
C GLY A 119 5.44 -7.25 15.17
N ALA A 120 6.47 -7.52 15.99
CA ALA A 120 7.86 -7.37 15.59
C ALA A 120 8.21 -8.24 14.37
N LEU A 121 7.82 -9.51 14.36
CA LEU A 121 8.04 -10.40 13.22
C LEU A 121 7.31 -9.92 11.96
N ALA A 122 6.05 -9.48 12.09
CA ALA A 122 5.27 -8.96 10.97
C ALA A 122 5.94 -7.73 10.33
N LEU A 123 6.42 -6.79 11.15
CA LEU A 123 7.15 -5.61 10.69
C LEU A 123 8.43 -5.99 9.95
N ILE A 124 9.25 -6.87 10.54
CA ILE A 124 10.51 -7.31 9.95
C ILE A 124 10.26 -7.94 8.58
N PHE A 125 9.35 -8.92 8.50
CA PHE A 125 9.10 -9.62 7.25
C PHE A 125 8.45 -8.74 6.19
N VAL A 126 7.47 -7.91 6.53
CA VAL A 126 6.81 -7.05 5.54
C VAL A 126 7.79 -6.01 5.00
N VAL A 127 8.60 -5.37 5.85
CA VAL A 127 9.60 -4.40 5.41
C VAL A 127 10.68 -5.08 4.55
N LEU A 128 11.19 -6.24 4.94
CA LEU A 128 12.16 -6.99 4.14
C LEU A 128 11.59 -7.40 2.77
N ILE A 129 10.34 -7.87 2.73
CA ILE A 129 9.66 -8.21 1.47
C ILE A 129 9.50 -6.97 0.59
N GLN A 130 9.06 -5.86 1.14
CA GLN A 130 8.89 -4.61 0.39
C GLN A 130 10.22 -4.09 -0.15
N VAL A 131 11.27 -4.06 0.67
CA VAL A 131 12.62 -3.64 0.26
C VAL A 131 13.19 -4.58 -0.80
N GLY A 132 13.10 -5.89 -0.59
CA GLY A 132 13.59 -6.89 -1.53
C GLY A 132 12.87 -6.80 -2.88
N ALA A 133 11.54 -6.75 -2.88
CA ALA A 133 10.74 -6.62 -4.09
C ALA A 133 11.02 -5.29 -4.82
N LEU A 134 11.11 -4.17 -4.09
CA LEU A 134 11.43 -2.88 -4.70
C LEU A 134 12.85 -2.87 -5.27
N SER A 135 13.83 -3.48 -4.60
CA SER A 135 15.20 -3.62 -5.11
C SER A 135 15.24 -4.39 -6.44
N LEU A 136 14.47 -5.48 -6.55
CA LEU A 136 14.33 -6.23 -7.80
C LEU A 136 13.68 -5.38 -8.90
N THR A 137 12.62 -4.64 -8.59
CA THR A 137 11.98 -3.77 -9.61
C THR A 137 12.87 -2.61 -10.04
N ILE A 138 13.75 -2.11 -9.16
CA ILE A 138 14.76 -1.09 -9.51
C ILE A 138 15.79 -1.68 -10.49
N SER A 139 16.25 -2.92 -10.29
CA SER A 139 17.19 -3.57 -11.21
C SER A 139 16.60 -3.75 -12.62
N GLU A 140 15.29 -3.95 -12.70
CA GLU A 140 14.54 -4.10 -13.94
C GLU A 140 14.03 -2.77 -14.51
N HIS A 141 14.53 -1.64 -14.02
CA HIS A 141 14.11 -0.30 -14.46
C HIS A 141 12.59 -0.04 -14.35
N ARG A 142 11.95 -0.57 -13.28
CA ARG A 142 10.51 -0.44 -13.00
C ARG A 142 10.22 0.10 -11.59
N GLY A 143 11.26 0.47 -10.84
CA GLY A 143 11.12 0.81 -9.42
C GLY A 143 10.15 1.96 -9.14
N SER A 144 10.22 3.02 -9.95
CA SER A 144 9.35 4.20 -9.80
C SER A 144 7.87 3.86 -10.02
N LEU A 145 7.55 3.11 -11.07
CA LEU A 145 6.21 2.63 -11.35
C LEU A 145 5.72 1.70 -10.24
N SER A 146 6.58 0.77 -9.80
CA SER A 146 6.22 -0.26 -8.83
C SER A 146 5.83 0.33 -7.47
N ILE A 147 6.61 1.27 -6.95
CA ILE A 147 6.30 1.90 -5.66
C ILE A 147 5.05 2.80 -5.74
N LEU A 148 4.83 3.47 -6.87
CA LEU A 148 3.63 4.25 -7.12
C LEU A 148 2.38 3.37 -7.10
N VAL A 149 2.38 2.30 -7.90
CA VAL A 149 1.26 1.35 -8.01
C VAL A 149 0.99 0.67 -6.67
N ALA A 150 2.01 0.19 -5.98
CA ALA A 150 1.87 -0.44 -4.66
C ALA A 150 1.27 0.51 -3.62
N SER A 151 1.76 1.76 -3.59
CA SER A 151 1.25 2.79 -2.69
C SER A 151 -0.23 3.09 -2.90
N MET A 152 -0.67 3.17 -4.16
CA MET A 152 -2.09 3.39 -4.51
C MET A 152 -2.94 2.16 -4.18
N THR A 153 -2.47 0.96 -4.51
CA THR A 153 -3.21 -0.29 -4.31
C THR A 153 -3.43 -0.59 -2.83
N GLY A 154 -2.43 -0.34 -1.98
CA GLY A 154 -2.60 -0.45 -0.53
C GLY A 154 -3.72 0.45 0.00
N ARG A 155 -3.76 1.73 -0.39
CA ARG A 155 -4.83 2.65 0.02
C ARG A 155 -6.19 2.29 -0.60
N LEU A 156 -6.20 1.69 -1.79
CA LEU A 156 -7.42 1.14 -2.37
C LEU A 156 -8.00 0.02 -1.50
N ALA A 157 -7.17 -0.88 -0.96
CA ALA A 157 -7.63 -1.92 -0.04
C ALA A 157 -8.31 -1.32 1.22
N ALA A 158 -7.74 -0.26 1.80
CA ALA A 158 -8.38 0.46 2.89
C ALA A 158 -9.72 1.11 2.48
N THR A 159 -9.80 1.70 1.28
CA THR A 159 -11.06 2.22 0.71
C THR A 159 -12.12 1.13 0.62
N LEU A 160 -11.76 -0.03 0.06
CA LEU A 160 -12.68 -1.16 -0.11
C LEU A 160 -13.10 -1.78 1.23
N ALA A 161 -12.24 -1.71 2.24
CA ALA A 161 -12.57 -2.16 3.60
C ALA A 161 -13.63 -1.28 4.28
N CYS A 162 -13.81 -0.05 3.82
CA CYS A 162 -14.80 0.87 4.36
C CYS A 162 -16.14 0.87 3.59
N THR A 163 -16.37 -0.07 2.66
CA THR A 163 -17.60 -0.13 1.86
C THR A 163 -18.83 -0.49 2.69
N ALA A 164 -20.02 -0.16 2.15
CA ALA A 164 -21.31 -0.44 2.77
C ALA A 164 -21.42 -1.90 3.24
N GLY A 165 -22.03 -2.11 4.40
CA GLY A 165 -22.18 -3.43 5.02
C GLY A 165 -21.00 -3.88 5.89
N THR A 166 -19.92 -3.10 5.97
CA THR A 166 -18.79 -3.41 6.87
C THR A 166 -19.10 -2.90 8.29
N PRO A 167 -19.08 -3.77 9.31
CA PRO A 167 -19.28 -3.36 10.69
C PRO A 167 -17.99 -2.75 11.27
N PRO A 168 -18.06 -1.82 12.23
CA PRO A 168 -16.91 -1.46 13.06
C PRO A 168 -16.68 -2.53 14.14
N ALA A 169 -15.42 -2.81 14.46
CA ALA A 169 -15.08 -3.71 15.57
C ALA A 169 -15.34 -3.10 16.95
N HIS A 170 -15.42 -1.76 17.03
CA HIS A 170 -15.66 -1.02 18.26
C HIS A 170 -16.60 0.16 17.98
N PRO A 171 -17.47 0.55 18.93
CA PRO A 171 -18.42 1.67 18.74
C PRO A 171 -17.73 3.03 18.62
N ASN A 172 -16.49 3.15 19.07
CA ASN A 172 -15.73 4.39 19.09
C ASN A 172 -14.44 4.28 18.25
N GLY A 173 -13.85 5.43 17.90
CA GLY A 173 -12.59 5.53 17.17
C GLY A 173 -12.73 5.62 15.66
N LEU A 174 -11.60 5.56 14.95
CA LEU A 174 -11.57 5.74 13.50
C LEU A 174 -12.40 4.68 12.78
N GLY A 175 -12.31 3.42 13.20
CA GLY A 175 -13.09 2.31 12.63
C GLY A 175 -14.59 2.59 12.62
N ALA A 176 -15.14 3.15 13.72
CA ALA A 176 -16.56 3.50 13.80
C ALA A 176 -16.98 4.61 12.82
N LEU A 177 -16.09 5.56 12.57
CA LEU A 177 -16.34 6.67 11.64
C LEU A 177 -16.30 6.23 10.18
N VAL A 178 -15.44 5.28 9.83
CA VAL A 178 -15.19 4.91 8.42
C VAL A 178 -15.88 3.62 7.99
N ALA A 179 -16.20 2.71 8.92
CA ALA A 179 -16.85 1.44 8.60
C ALA A 179 -18.20 1.67 7.87
N GLY A 180 -18.35 1.06 6.71
CA GLY A 180 -19.57 1.16 5.90
C GLY A 180 -19.86 2.55 5.35
N SER A 181 -18.91 3.50 5.37
CA SER A 181 -19.13 4.89 4.96
C SER A 181 -18.91 5.14 3.46
N VAL A 182 -18.15 4.27 2.78
CA VAL A 182 -17.86 4.38 1.35
C VAL A 182 -19.00 3.77 0.53
N ARG A 183 -19.55 4.55 -0.39
CA ARG A 183 -20.62 4.09 -1.29
C ARG A 183 -20.05 3.21 -2.40
N PRO A 184 -20.81 2.21 -2.92
CA PRO A 184 -20.33 1.33 -3.98
C PRO A 184 -19.82 2.07 -5.23
N ARG A 185 -20.51 3.13 -5.65
CA ARG A 185 -20.08 3.97 -6.79
C ARG A 185 -18.72 4.62 -6.53
N GLN A 186 -18.47 5.12 -5.32
CA GLN A 186 -17.19 5.73 -4.96
C GLN A 186 -16.07 4.69 -4.96
N ALA A 187 -16.32 3.50 -4.40
CA ALA A 187 -15.39 2.39 -4.45
C ALA A 187 -15.05 1.99 -5.90
N ALA A 188 -16.06 1.87 -6.76
CA ALA A 188 -15.85 1.57 -8.19
C ALA A 188 -15.01 2.65 -8.88
N CYS A 189 -15.30 3.93 -8.65
CA CYS A 189 -14.48 5.03 -9.19
C CYS A 189 -13.02 4.95 -8.70
N SER A 190 -12.78 4.60 -7.43
CA SER A 190 -11.44 4.44 -6.88
C SER A 190 -10.70 3.27 -7.56
N VAL A 191 -11.37 2.14 -7.77
CA VAL A 191 -10.79 0.99 -8.51
C VAL A 191 -10.41 1.41 -9.93
N VAL A 192 -11.34 2.01 -10.66
CA VAL A 192 -11.10 2.47 -12.04
C VAL A 192 -9.93 3.45 -12.10
N ALA A 193 -9.85 4.40 -11.17
CA ALA A 193 -8.76 5.37 -11.10
C ALA A 193 -7.41 4.69 -10.87
N VAL A 194 -7.30 3.73 -9.93
CA VAL A 194 -6.05 3.01 -9.66
C VAL A 194 -5.64 2.16 -10.86
N VAL A 195 -6.57 1.44 -11.47
CA VAL A 195 -6.30 0.63 -12.67
C VAL A 195 -5.87 1.51 -13.84
N ALA A 196 -6.52 2.66 -14.05
CA ALA A 196 -6.17 3.61 -15.11
C ALA A 196 -4.76 4.17 -14.90
N VAL A 197 -4.41 4.58 -13.66
CA VAL A 197 -3.06 5.08 -13.35
C VAL A 197 -2.01 3.98 -13.52
N ALA A 198 -2.30 2.75 -13.12
CA ALA A 198 -1.40 1.62 -13.32
C ALA A 198 -1.16 1.32 -14.81
N ALA A 199 -2.23 1.29 -15.62
CA ALA A 199 -2.15 1.06 -17.05
C ALA A 199 -1.40 2.18 -17.77
N VAL A 200 -1.81 3.44 -17.55
CA VAL A 200 -1.17 4.62 -18.17
C VAL A 200 0.28 4.75 -17.69
N GLY A 201 0.52 4.54 -16.38
CA GLY A 201 1.87 4.57 -15.82
C GLY A 201 2.77 3.51 -16.44
N GLY A 202 2.25 2.31 -16.73
CA GLY A 202 3.02 1.25 -17.41
C GLY A 202 3.33 1.59 -18.88
N LEU A 203 2.41 2.28 -19.58
CA LEU A 203 2.63 2.73 -20.96
C LEU A 203 3.61 3.89 -21.05
N LEU A 204 3.62 4.78 -20.04
CA LEU A 204 4.38 6.03 -20.03
C LEU A 204 5.58 5.99 -19.07
N ASP A 205 5.98 4.79 -18.60
CA ASP A 205 7.07 4.66 -17.65
C ASP A 205 8.36 5.29 -18.18
N VAL A 206 8.96 6.15 -17.38
CA VAL A 206 10.16 6.93 -17.73
C VAL A 206 11.37 6.06 -18.08
N ASP A 207 11.39 4.83 -17.59
CA ASP A 207 12.46 3.84 -17.84
C ASP A 207 12.16 2.91 -19.05
N GLY A 208 11.17 3.23 -19.90
CA GLY A 208 10.80 2.46 -21.07
C GLY A 208 9.42 1.81 -20.97
N GLY A 209 8.36 2.64 -21.06
CA GLY A 209 6.97 2.19 -21.01
C GLY A 209 6.59 1.31 -22.21
N ASP A 210 5.84 0.25 -21.95
CA ASP A 210 5.30 -0.65 -22.94
C ASP A 210 3.99 -1.32 -22.47
N THR A 211 3.35 -2.07 -23.36
CA THR A 211 2.11 -2.79 -23.07
C THR A 211 2.33 -3.92 -22.03
N GLY A 212 3.50 -4.54 -22.00
CA GLY A 212 3.82 -5.60 -21.02
C GLY A 212 3.91 -5.03 -19.59
N ARG A 213 4.52 -3.85 -19.43
CA ARG A 213 4.55 -3.14 -18.15
C ARG A 213 3.16 -2.72 -17.70
N ALA A 214 2.33 -2.21 -18.61
CA ALA A 214 0.96 -1.82 -18.32
C ALA A 214 0.12 -3.04 -17.85
N VAL A 215 0.19 -4.15 -18.57
CA VAL A 215 -0.50 -5.41 -18.21
C VAL A 215 -0.02 -5.92 -16.85
N ARG A 216 1.28 -5.95 -16.61
CA ARG A 216 1.86 -6.35 -15.31
C ARG A 216 1.35 -5.47 -14.17
N ALA A 217 1.34 -4.16 -14.34
CA ALA A 217 0.87 -3.23 -13.33
C ALA A 217 -0.62 -3.46 -13.00
N VAL A 218 -1.45 -3.67 -14.02
CA VAL A 218 -2.88 -3.97 -13.84
C VAL A 218 -3.08 -5.32 -13.13
N ILE A 219 -2.33 -6.35 -13.49
CA ILE A 219 -2.37 -7.66 -12.81
C ILE A 219 -1.91 -7.51 -11.34
N ALA A 220 -0.84 -6.76 -11.07
CA ALA A 220 -0.37 -6.51 -9.72
C ALA A 220 -1.44 -5.79 -8.86
N VAL A 221 -2.14 -4.80 -9.43
CA VAL A 221 -3.29 -4.16 -8.78
C VAL A 221 -4.40 -5.17 -8.49
N ALA A 222 -4.74 -6.01 -9.44
CA ALA A 222 -5.80 -7.01 -9.27
C ALA A 222 -5.45 -8.02 -8.16
N VAL A 223 -4.24 -8.58 -8.18
CA VAL A 223 -3.78 -9.55 -7.17
C VAL A 223 -3.64 -8.90 -5.79
N GLY A 224 -3.03 -7.72 -5.70
CA GLY A 224 -2.94 -6.97 -4.44
C GLY A 224 -4.34 -6.67 -3.87
N THR A 225 -5.26 -6.19 -4.70
CA THR A 225 -6.64 -5.91 -4.28
C THR A 225 -7.38 -7.18 -3.83
N ALA A 226 -7.20 -8.30 -4.54
CA ALA A 226 -7.78 -9.59 -4.15
C ALA A 226 -7.22 -10.06 -2.79
N THR A 227 -5.92 -9.95 -2.58
CA THR A 227 -5.28 -10.27 -1.28
C THR A 227 -5.82 -9.38 -0.17
N GLY A 228 -5.91 -8.07 -0.40
CA GLY A 228 -6.50 -7.14 0.56
C GLY A 228 -7.96 -7.48 0.89
N TRP A 229 -8.75 -7.90 -0.10
CA TRP A 229 -10.13 -8.33 0.11
C TRP A 229 -10.24 -9.62 0.91
N LEU A 230 -9.38 -10.61 0.64
CA LEU A 230 -9.32 -11.87 1.41
C LEU A 230 -8.91 -11.61 2.85
N LEU A 231 -7.85 -10.83 3.06
CA LEU A 231 -7.38 -10.44 4.39
C LEU A 231 -8.46 -9.67 5.16
N ARG A 232 -9.12 -8.70 4.51
CA ARG A 232 -10.27 -7.99 5.09
C ARG A 232 -11.35 -8.96 5.58
N ARG A 233 -11.76 -9.93 4.73
CA ARG A 233 -12.78 -10.92 5.12
C ARG A 233 -12.36 -11.71 6.35
N TYR A 234 -11.11 -12.15 6.36
CA TYR A 234 -10.55 -12.89 7.50
C TYR A 234 -10.56 -12.04 8.77
N LEU A 235 -10.02 -10.83 8.72
CA LEU A 235 -9.90 -9.94 9.88
C LEU A 235 -11.28 -9.49 10.41
N ILE A 236 -12.22 -9.17 9.53
CA ILE A 236 -13.59 -8.83 9.96
C ILE A 236 -14.26 -10.03 10.65
N GLY A 237 -14.11 -11.24 10.10
CA GLY A 237 -14.63 -12.45 10.74
C GLY A 237 -13.97 -12.76 12.08
N TYR A 238 -12.69 -12.43 12.24
CA TYR A 238 -11.92 -12.69 13.43
C TYR A 238 -12.15 -11.65 14.53
N LEU A 239 -12.11 -10.36 14.19
CA LEU A 239 -12.19 -9.23 15.11
C LEU A 239 -13.61 -8.66 15.29
N GLY A 240 -14.58 -9.11 14.47
CA GLY A 240 -15.96 -8.63 14.48
C GLY A 240 -16.19 -7.36 13.67
N GLY A 241 -15.16 -6.75 13.08
CA GLY A 241 -15.28 -5.52 12.30
C GLY A 241 -13.95 -4.86 11.97
N VAL A 242 -14.02 -3.62 11.50
CA VAL A 242 -12.86 -2.81 11.10
C VAL A 242 -12.43 -1.88 12.24
N THR A 243 -11.09 -1.82 12.48
CA THR A 243 -10.41 -0.77 13.28
C THR A 243 -9.50 0.06 12.37
N GLY A 244 -8.88 1.11 12.90
CA GLY A 244 -7.80 1.84 12.20
C GLY A 244 -6.64 0.93 11.85
N ASP A 245 -6.26 0.03 12.76
CA ASP A 245 -5.13 -0.89 12.64
C ASP A 245 -5.38 -1.94 11.57
N VAL A 246 -6.63 -2.44 11.47
CA VAL A 246 -7.05 -3.29 10.34
C VAL A 246 -6.85 -2.56 9.01
N LEU A 247 -7.18 -1.28 8.90
CA LEU A 247 -6.94 -0.51 7.68
C LEU A 247 -5.44 -0.37 7.39
N GLY A 248 -4.63 -0.10 8.42
CA GLY A 248 -3.17 -0.02 8.29
C GLY A 248 -2.56 -1.34 7.82
N SER A 249 -2.96 -2.46 8.43
CA SER A 249 -2.49 -3.79 8.03
C SER A 249 -2.86 -4.15 6.59
N LEU A 250 -4.08 -3.79 6.16
CA LEU A 250 -4.51 -3.97 4.77
C LEU A 250 -3.65 -3.16 3.80
N VAL A 251 -3.30 -1.92 4.14
CA VAL A 251 -2.42 -1.09 3.31
C VAL A 251 -1.06 -1.76 3.13
N GLU A 252 -0.41 -2.18 4.22
CA GLU A 252 0.95 -2.72 4.15
C GLU A 252 1.03 -4.08 3.47
N VAL A 253 0.14 -5.01 3.80
CA VAL A 253 0.12 -6.34 3.18
C VAL A 253 -0.22 -6.25 1.69
N THR A 254 -1.21 -5.42 1.33
CA THR A 254 -1.58 -5.22 -0.07
C THR A 254 -0.46 -4.58 -0.86
N ALA A 255 0.22 -3.56 -0.31
CA ALA A 255 1.37 -2.92 -0.95
C ALA A 255 2.53 -3.90 -1.13
N ALA A 256 2.85 -4.71 -0.12
CA ALA A 256 3.89 -5.73 -0.20
C ALA A 256 3.61 -6.75 -1.31
N VAL A 257 2.39 -7.30 -1.36
CA VAL A 257 1.99 -8.26 -2.41
C VAL A 257 2.02 -7.60 -3.80
N THR A 258 1.57 -6.36 -3.91
CA THR A 258 1.65 -5.61 -5.18
C THR A 258 3.09 -5.44 -5.65
N LEU A 259 4.01 -5.06 -4.74
CA LEU A 259 5.45 -4.97 -5.05
C LEU A 259 6.05 -6.31 -5.48
N VAL A 260 5.71 -7.39 -4.77
CA VAL A 260 6.16 -8.75 -5.15
C VAL A 260 5.72 -9.08 -6.57
N PHE A 261 4.45 -8.85 -6.92
CA PHE A 261 3.95 -9.10 -8.27
C PHE A 261 4.60 -8.20 -9.33
N MET A 262 4.91 -6.96 -9.00
CA MET A 262 5.68 -6.08 -9.87
C MET A 262 7.13 -6.58 -10.07
N ALA A 263 7.70 -7.29 -9.09
CA ALA A 263 9.05 -7.84 -9.14
C ALA A 263 9.15 -9.18 -9.88
N LEU A 264 8.06 -9.95 -9.96
CA LEU A 264 8.05 -11.23 -10.67
C LEU A 264 8.27 -11.00 -12.17
N ASP A 265 9.17 -11.76 -12.76
CA ASP A 265 9.36 -11.82 -14.21
C ASP A 265 9.02 -13.22 -14.74
N VAL A 266 8.46 -13.25 -15.94
CA VAL A 266 8.20 -14.52 -16.63
C VAL A 266 9.51 -14.95 -17.31
N PRO A 267 10.06 -16.13 -16.98
CA PRO A 267 11.30 -16.59 -17.61
C PRO A 267 11.21 -16.58 -19.13
N TYR A 268 12.28 -16.18 -19.80
CA TYR A 268 12.32 -16.02 -21.26
C TYR A 268 11.79 -17.24 -22.02
N GLY A 269 12.13 -18.44 -21.57
CA GLY A 269 11.66 -19.69 -22.18
C GLY A 269 10.15 -19.91 -22.08
N VAL A 270 9.48 -19.33 -21.08
CA VAL A 270 8.03 -19.36 -20.94
C VAL A 270 7.39 -18.28 -21.81
N LYS A 271 7.98 -17.09 -21.87
CA LYS A 271 7.55 -16.01 -22.78
C LYS A 271 7.50 -16.50 -24.22
N HIS A 272 8.57 -17.15 -24.68
CA HIS A 272 8.66 -17.72 -26.02
C HIS A 272 7.61 -18.81 -26.28
N ARG A 273 7.32 -19.68 -25.30
CA ARG A 273 6.28 -20.73 -25.43
C ARG A 273 4.87 -20.18 -25.46
N LEU A 274 4.62 -19.04 -24.82
CA LEU A 274 3.30 -18.42 -24.76
C LEU A 274 3.06 -17.40 -25.88
N GLY A 275 4.04 -17.16 -26.77
CA GLY A 275 3.92 -16.19 -27.86
C GLY A 275 3.79 -14.73 -27.36
N ILE A 276 4.37 -14.39 -26.22
CA ILE A 276 4.28 -13.06 -25.60
C ILE A 276 5.44 -12.15 -26.07
N LEU A 277 6.27 -12.62 -26.98
CA LEU A 277 7.36 -11.87 -27.63
C LEU A 277 7.05 -11.69 -29.11
#